data_11aabb03c894f2c94f876991117bbbd4
#
_entry.id   11aabb03c894f2c94f876991117bbbd4
#
_cell.length_a   1.000
_cell.length_b   1.000
_cell.length_c   1.000
_cell.angle_alpha   90.00
_cell.angle_beta   90.00
_cell.angle_gamma   90.00
#
_symmetry.space_group_name_H-M   'P 1'
#
loop_
_entity.id
_entity.type
_entity.pdbx_description
1 polymer ?
#
loop_
_entity_poly.entity_id
_entity_poly.type
_entity_poly.pdbx_seq_one_letter_code
_entity_poly.pdbx_strand_id
1 'polypeptide(L)'
;MLFVAAGSPATVFALAPLATAARNAGHQVVMAANDDMVPYITSSGLPGIATTGLPIRHFITTDRAGRPETIPTDPVEQALFTGRWFSRMAASSLPDMLEFCRAWRPDLIVGGTMSYVAPLLALHLGVPHVRQSWDAIEADGIHPGADAELRPELAGFGLERLPEPDLFVDICPPSLRPAGAAEAQPMRYVPANAQRRLEPWMLARGERRRVLVTSGSRVAKESYDKNFDFLRGLAKDVASWDVELIVAAPDEVAGVLREGLPGARVGWVPLDLVAPTCDLLVHHAGGVSTLTGLNAGVPQLLVPKGAVLEKPALRVADYGAAITLLPGADSAGAIADACQELLSEDGYGDRARELSREIAAMPAPASVVATLAQLA
;
A
#
# COMPACT_ATOMS: atom_id res chain seq x y z
N MET A 1 3.07 16.74 -15.19
CA MET A 1 2.61 16.29 -13.86
C MET A 1 3.71 15.49 -13.18
N LEU A 2 4.00 15.78 -11.92
CA LEU A 2 4.95 15.03 -11.10
C LEU A 2 4.17 14.16 -10.09
N PHE A 3 4.36 12.85 -10.13
CA PHE A 3 3.83 11.93 -9.15
C PHE A 3 4.91 11.60 -8.11
N VAL A 4 4.57 11.64 -6.83
CA VAL A 4 5.51 11.39 -5.74
C VAL A 4 5.03 10.22 -4.90
N ALA A 5 5.68 9.08 -5.05
CA ALA A 5 5.49 7.90 -4.22
C ALA A 5 6.39 7.97 -2.97
N ALA A 6 6.46 6.89 -2.23
CA ALA A 6 7.32 6.76 -1.06
C ALA A 6 8.23 5.52 -1.17
N GLY A 7 8.94 5.16 -0.12
CA GLY A 7 9.97 4.13 -0.10
C GLY A 7 9.45 2.69 -0.03
N SER A 8 8.35 2.36 -0.72
CA SER A 8 7.91 0.97 -0.84
C SER A 8 7.24 0.69 -2.19
N PRO A 9 7.35 -0.53 -2.75
CA PRO A 9 6.69 -0.88 -4.01
C PRO A 9 5.18 -0.65 -3.98
N ALA A 10 4.53 -0.86 -2.84
CA ALA A 10 3.09 -0.66 -2.67
C ALA A 10 2.67 0.79 -2.97
N THR A 11 3.47 1.79 -2.55
CA THR A 11 3.17 3.20 -2.79
C THR A 11 3.35 3.59 -4.27
N VAL A 12 4.33 2.99 -4.96
CA VAL A 12 4.50 3.14 -6.40
C VAL A 12 3.30 2.56 -7.15
N PHE A 13 2.92 1.33 -6.84
CA PHE A 13 1.83 0.65 -7.52
C PHE A 13 0.45 1.25 -7.24
N ALA A 14 0.24 1.89 -6.09
CA ALA A 14 -1.00 2.61 -5.82
C ALA A 14 -1.16 3.86 -6.71
N LEU A 15 -0.07 4.56 -7.02
CA LEU A 15 -0.09 5.77 -7.85
C LEU A 15 0.04 5.48 -9.36
N ALA A 16 0.66 4.37 -9.74
CA ALA A 16 0.95 4.03 -11.13
C ALA A 16 -0.28 4.03 -12.05
N PRO A 17 -1.48 3.56 -11.66
CA PRO A 17 -2.65 3.57 -12.53
C PRO A 17 -3.08 4.98 -12.96
N LEU A 18 -3.10 5.95 -12.03
CA LEU A 18 -3.45 7.34 -12.38
C LEU A 18 -2.34 8.01 -13.19
N ALA A 19 -1.08 7.77 -12.83
CA ALA A 19 0.08 8.28 -13.59
C ALA A 19 0.10 7.74 -15.02
N THR A 20 -0.20 6.46 -15.22
CA THR A 20 -0.33 5.84 -16.55
C THR A 20 -1.51 6.41 -17.32
N ALA A 21 -2.65 6.62 -16.68
CA ALA A 21 -3.81 7.23 -17.30
C ALA A 21 -3.52 8.66 -17.76
N ALA A 22 -2.83 9.47 -16.94
CA ALA A 22 -2.40 10.81 -17.29
C ALA A 22 -1.43 10.80 -18.50
N ARG A 23 -0.47 9.88 -18.51
CA ARG A 23 0.46 9.72 -19.64
C ARG A 23 -0.27 9.33 -20.93
N ASN A 24 -1.23 8.40 -20.84
CA ASN A 24 -2.02 7.96 -21.99
C ASN A 24 -2.94 9.06 -22.53
N ALA A 25 -3.32 10.04 -21.68
CA ALA A 25 -4.06 11.23 -22.11
C ALA A 25 -3.17 12.31 -22.75
N GLY A 26 -1.86 12.07 -22.89
CA GLY A 26 -0.92 12.97 -23.55
C GLY A 26 -0.15 13.91 -22.63
N HIS A 27 -0.32 13.81 -21.30
CA HIS A 27 0.47 14.60 -20.35
C HIS A 27 1.91 14.07 -20.24
N GLN A 28 2.86 14.99 -20.03
CA GLN A 28 4.20 14.60 -19.58
C GLN A 28 4.12 14.21 -18.12
N VAL A 29 4.55 12.97 -17.80
CA VAL A 29 4.49 12.41 -16.48
C VAL A 29 5.87 11.90 -16.06
N VAL A 30 6.29 12.27 -14.86
CA VAL A 30 7.44 11.70 -14.16
C VAL A 30 6.97 11.22 -12.81
N MET A 31 7.46 10.05 -12.36
CA MET A 31 7.21 9.56 -11.01
C MET A 31 8.52 9.55 -10.21
N ALA A 32 8.44 10.04 -8.99
CA ALA A 32 9.55 10.15 -8.05
C ALA A 32 9.34 9.24 -6.84
N ALA A 33 10.39 8.57 -6.38
CA ALA A 33 10.41 7.77 -5.14
C ALA A 33 11.85 7.61 -4.64
N ASN A 34 12.07 6.91 -3.52
CA ASN A 34 13.41 6.54 -3.09
C ASN A 34 14.14 5.75 -4.21
N ASP A 35 15.46 5.81 -4.25
CA ASP A 35 16.27 5.23 -5.34
C ASP A 35 16.00 3.72 -5.53
N ASP A 36 15.88 2.97 -4.44
CA ASP A 36 15.55 1.54 -4.46
C ASP A 36 14.14 1.24 -5.01
N MET A 37 13.29 2.25 -5.20
CA MET A 37 11.95 2.14 -5.80
C MET A 37 11.93 2.47 -7.30
N VAL A 38 12.96 3.11 -7.84
CA VAL A 38 13.02 3.48 -9.27
C VAL A 38 12.82 2.27 -10.21
N PRO A 39 13.38 1.07 -9.93
CA PRO A 39 13.11 -0.12 -10.74
C PRO A 39 11.62 -0.50 -10.82
N TYR A 40 10.85 -0.28 -9.75
CA TYR A 40 9.40 -0.56 -9.74
C TYR A 40 8.62 0.47 -10.56
N ILE A 41 9.05 1.74 -10.55
CA ILE A 41 8.48 2.79 -11.40
C ILE A 41 8.70 2.44 -12.88
N THR A 42 9.94 2.14 -13.25
CA THR A 42 10.31 1.84 -14.65
C THR A 42 9.68 0.53 -15.14
N SER A 43 9.54 -0.48 -14.27
CA SER A 43 8.83 -1.72 -14.61
C SER A 43 7.32 -1.51 -14.84
N SER A 44 6.76 -0.42 -14.31
CA SER A 44 5.37 -0.01 -14.59
C SER A 44 5.22 0.80 -15.90
N GLY A 45 6.31 0.97 -16.66
CA GLY A 45 6.33 1.74 -17.91
C GLY A 45 6.34 3.26 -17.72
N LEU A 46 6.65 3.76 -16.52
CA LEU A 46 6.69 5.18 -16.20
C LEU A 46 8.14 5.72 -16.13
N PRO A 47 8.42 6.97 -16.54
CA PRO A 47 9.68 7.61 -16.26
C PRO A 47 9.88 7.78 -14.75
N GLY A 48 10.99 7.27 -14.22
CA GLY A 48 11.29 7.29 -12.79
C GLY A 48 12.51 8.14 -12.44
N ILE A 49 12.44 8.86 -11.32
CA ILE A 49 13.57 9.58 -10.72
C ILE A 49 13.67 9.22 -9.23
N ALA A 50 14.90 9.31 -8.71
CA ALA A 50 15.15 9.14 -7.27
C ALA A 50 14.87 10.45 -6.52
N THR A 51 14.20 10.38 -5.37
CA THR A 51 14.04 11.52 -4.42
C THR A 51 15.17 11.54 -3.41
N THR A 52 15.71 10.39 -3.03
CA THR A 52 16.84 10.23 -2.09
C THR A 52 17.48 8.85 -2.31
N GLY A 53 18.77 8.76 -2.12
CA GLY A 53 19.52 7.48 -2.13
C GLY A 53 19.39 6.67 -0.84
N LEU A 54 18.71 7.21 0.19
CA LEU A 54 18.56 6.53 1.48
C LEU A 54 17.33 5.62 1.46
N PRO A 55 17.45 4.37 1.93
CA PRO A 55 16.32 3.45 2.02
C PRO A 55 15.36 3.86 3.13
N ILE A 56 14.09 3.48 3.00
CA ILE A 56 13.02 3.79 3.98
C ILE A 56 13.40 3.41 5.42
N ARG A 57 14.14 2.31 5.60
CA ARG A 57 14.59 1.84 6.91
C ARG A 57 15.44 2.88 7.65
N HIS A 58 16.27 3.64 6.92
CA HIS A 58 17.08 4.70 7.52
C HIS A 58 16.20 5.70 8.28
N PHE A 59 15.11 6.15 7.65
CA PHE A 59 14.19 7.13 8.24
C PHE A 59 13.37 6.59 9.40
N ILE A 60 13.12 5.27 9.44
CA ILE A 60 12.42 4.59 10.54
C ILE A 60 13.33 4.45 11.76
N THR A 61 14.62 4.18 11.56
CA THR A 61 15.54 3.82 12.65
C THR A 61 16.45 4.95 13.09
N THR A 62 16.38 6.12 12.43
CA THR A 62 17.32 7.23 12.67
C THR A 62 16.58 8.56 12.63
N ASP A 63 16.84 9.44 13.61
CA ASP A 63 16.34 10.81 13.61
C ASP A 63 17.14 11.73 12.65
N ARG A 64 16.74 13.01 12.52
CA ARG A 64 17.45 13.99 11.67
C ARG A 64 18.89 14.27 12.11
N ALA A 65 19.23 14.03 13.38
CA ALA A 65 20.58 14.21 13.91
C ALA A 65 21.45 12.95 13.76
N GLY A 66 20.95 11.90 13.09
CA GLY A 66 21.65 10.63 12.91
C GLY A 66 21.64 9.73 14.16
N ARG A 67 20.82 10.01 15.17
CA ARG A 67 20.71 9.20 16.38
C ARG A 67 19.73 8.07 16.18
N PRO A 68 20.02 6.85 16.72
CA PRO A 68 19.09 5.73 16.64
C PRO A 68 17.75 6.04 17.31
N GLU A 69 16.66 5.60 16.67
CA GLU A 69 15.30 5.66 17.21
C GLU A 69 14.68 4.27 17.30
N THR A 70 13.79 4.10 18.26
CA THR A 70 13.01 2.88 18.46
C THR A 70 11.54 3.13 18.14
N ILE A 71 10.90 2.14 17.55
CA ILE A 71 9.46 2.22 17.27
C ILE A 71 8.70 2.17 18.59
N PRO A 72 7.82 3.14 18.87
CA PRO A 72 7.00 3.14 20.09
C PRO A 72 6.08 1.91 20.15
N THR A 73 5.68 1.52 21.36
CA THR A 73 4.72 0.43 21.58
C THR A 73 3.29 0.94 21.73
N ASP A 74 3.11 2.18 22.17
CA ASP A 74 1.80 2.82 22.28
C ASP A 74 1.22 3.11 20.89
N PRO A 75 -0.03 2.75 20.60
CA PRO A 75 -0.64 2.92 19.27
C PRO A 75 -0.71 4.38 18.79
N VAL A 76 -0.98 5.33 19.69
CA VAL A 76 -1.06 6.76 19.33
C VAL A 76 0.34 7.27 18.99
N GLU A 77 1.32 6.93 19.82
CA GLU A 77 2.72 7.27 19.55
C GLU A 77 3.25 6.60 18.28
N GLN A 78 2.80 5.39 17.92
CA GLN A 78 3.13 4.74 16.65
C GLN A 78 2.60 5.53 15.45
N ALA A 79 1.38 6.07 15.54
CA ALA A 79 0.82 6.91 14.47
C ALA A 79 1.63 8.21 14.31
N LEU A 80 1.91 8.91 15.39
CA LEU A 80 2.76 10.12 15.38
C LEU A 80 4.16 9.82 14.87
N PHE A 81 4.76 8.72 15.31
CA PHE A 81 6.07 8.25 14.86
C PHE A 81 6.07 7.97 13.35
N THR A 82 4.97 7.41 12.83
CA THR A 82 4.81 7.19 11.39
C THR A 82 4.86 8.50 10.62
N GLY A 83 4.15 9.52 11.08
CA GLY A 83 4.23 10.87 10.52
C GLY A 83 5.65 11.44 10.54
N ARG A 84 6.36 11.30 11.66
CA ARG A 84 7.73 11.80 11.81
C ARG A 84 8.71 11.19 10.80
N TRP A 85 8.77 9.86 10.68
CA TRP A 85 9.77 9.27 9.79
C TRP A 85 9.47 9.47 8.30
N PHE A 86 8.18 9.53 7.88
CA PHE A 86 7.82 9.95 6.52
C PHE A 86 8.24 11.40 6.24
N SER A 87 8.14 12.25 7.24
CA SER A 87 8.56 13.65 7.15
C SER A 87 10.07 13.83 7.07
N ARG A 88 10.85 13.02 7.78
CA ARG A 88 12.31 12.98 7.62
C ARG A 88 12.72 12.62 6.19
N MET A 89 12.03 11.65 5.61
CA MET A 89 12.23 11.29 4.23
C MET A 89 11.89 12.46 3.29
N ALA A 90 10.78 13.16 3.55
CA ALA A 90 10.39 14.34 2.79
C ALA A 90 11.42 15.47 2.89
N ALA A 91 11.88 15.80 4.09
CA ALA A 91 12.89 16.82 4.30
C ALA A 91 14.24 16.48 3.64
N SER A 92 14.65 15.20 3.70
CA SER A 92 15.84 14.70 3.01
C SER A 92 15.74 14.77 1.50
N SER A 93 14.54 14.58 0.95
CA SER A 93 14.30 14.57 -0.49
C SER A 93 14.10 15.96 -1.09
N LEU A 94 13.73 16.95 -0.29
CA LEU A 94 13.30 18.26 -0.77
C LEU A 94 14.36 19.01 -1.58
N PRO A 95 15.65 19.08 -1.16
CA PRO A 95 16.69 19.79 -1.93
C PRO A 95 16.87 19.24 -3.33
N ASP A 96 17.02 17.91 -3.47
CA ASP A 96 17.26 17.25 -4.75
C ASP A 96 16.04 17.38 -5.68
N MET A 97 14.84 17.30 -5.10
CA MET A 97 13.60 17.48 -5.85
C MET A 97 13.40 18.92 -6.33
N LEU A 98 13.80 19.93 -5.54
CA LEU A 98 13.78 21.32 -5.97
C LEU A 98 14.79 21.57 -7.10
N GLU A 99 15.97 20.95 -7.04
CA GLU A 99 16.97 21.02 -8.12
C GLU A 99 16.41 20.40 -9.41
N PHE A 100 15.83 19.19 -9.32
CA PHE A 100 15.15 18.55 -10.45
C PHE A 100 14.07 19.46 -11.05
N CYS A 101 13.22 20.07 -10.22
CA CYS A 101 12.14 20.94 -10.67
C CYS A 101 12.61 22.26 -11.32
N ARG A 102 13.86 22.68 -11.13
CA ARG A 102 14.45 23.80 -11.89
C ARG A 102 14.67 23.44 -13.36
N ALA A 103 15.06 22.18 -13.63
CA ALA A 103 15.28 21.70 -14.99
C ALA A 103 13.96 21.23 -15.66
N TRP A 104 13.04 20.71 -14.89
CA TRP A 104 11.75 20.22 -15.36
C TRP A 104 10.63 20.64 -14.39
N ARG A 105 10.02 21.80 -14.63
CA ARG A 105 8.98 22.38 -13.79
C ARG A 105 7.65 21.66 -14.03
N PRO A 106 7.06 20.97 -13.03
CA PRO A 106 5.71 20.42 -13.15
C PRO A 106 4.65 21.53 -13.04
N ASP A 107 3.52 21.36 -13.71
CA ASP A 107 2.33 22.22 -13.56
C ASP A 107 1.43 21.74 -12.42
N LEU A 108 1.55 20.46 -12.04
CA LEU A 108 0.76 19.79 -11.01
C LEU A 108 1.61 18.74 -10.30
N ILE A 109 1.47 18.61 -8.98
CA ILE A 109 2.12 17.58 -8.16
C ILE A 109 1.06 16.69 -7.54
N VAL A 110 1.19 15.36 -7.75
CA VAL A 110 0.33 14.33 -7.14
C VAL A 110 1.16 13.55 -6.14
N GLY A 111 0.83 13.66 -4.86
CA GLY A 111 1.46 12.88 -3.79
C GLY A 111 0.56 11.76 -3.27
N GLY A 112 1.16 10.69 -2.75
CA GLY A 112 0.43 9.69 -1.97
C GLY A 112 0.08 10.19 -0.57
N THR A 113 -0.66 9.41 0.21
CA THR A 113 -1.18 9.79 1.54
C THR A 113 -0.12 10.41 2.47
N MET A 114 1.08 9.87 2.49
CA MET A 114 2.19 10.34 3.34
C MET A 114 3.42 10.76 2.52
N SER A 115 3.24 11.12 1.26
CA SER A 115 4.31 11.67 0.40
C SER A 115 4.52 13.16 0.68
N TYR A 116 4.94 13.50 1.90
CA TYR A 116 4.99 14.89 2.42
C TYR A 116 5.93 15.82 1.65
N VAL A 117 6.85 15.30 0.86
CA VAL A 117 7.63 16.16 -0.05
C VAL A 117 6.76 16.79 -1.15
N ALA A 118 5.64 16.18 -1.52
CA ALA A 118 4.74 16.68 -2.55
C ALA A 118 4.12 18.05 -2.17
N PRO A 119 3.44 18.21 -1.01
CA PRO A 119 2.93 19.51 -0.59
C PRO A 119 4.05 20.55 -0.37
N LEU A 120 5.23 20.15 0.13
CA LEU A 120 6.37 21.08 0.26
C LEU A 120 6.85 21.58 -1.10
N LEU A 121 6.98 20.72 -2.10
CA LEU A 121 7.33 21.11 -3.47
C LEU A 121 6.28 22.04 -4.08
N ALA A 122 4.99 21.70 -3.88
CA ALA A 122 3.89 22.53 -4.37
C ALA A 122 3.95 23.96 -3.81
N LEU A 123 4.22 24.11 -2.50
CA LEU A 123 4.45 25.39 -1.84
C LEU A 123 5.62 26.16 -2.49
N HIS A 124 6.77 25.50 -2.66
CA HIS A 124 7.96 26.14 -3.24
C HIS A 124 7.76 26.57 -4.70
N LEU A 125 7.00 25.80 -5.46
CA LEU A 125 6.80 26.06 -6.89
C LEU A 125 5.56 26.90 -7.17
N GLY A 126 4.64 27.09 -6.21
CA GLY A 126 3.38 27.76 -6.41
C GLY A 126 2.49 27.03 -7.44
N VAL A 127 2.42 25.70 -7.37
CA VAL A 127 1.61 24.85 -8.24
C VAL A 127 0.60 24.04 -7.41
N PRO A 128 -0.51 23.57 -8.00
CA PRO A 128 -1.49 22.76 -7.29
C PRO A 128 -0.90 21.45 -6.77
N HIS A 129 -1.41 21.03 -5.60
CA HIS A 129 -1.12 19.76 -4.95
C HIS A 129 -2.35 18.88 -4.89
N VAL A 130 -2.23 17.66 -5.40
CA VAL A 130 -3.24 16.61 -5.28
C VAL A 130 -2.71 15.51 -4.35
N ARG A 131 -3.51 15.16 -3.35
CA ARG A 131 -3.25 13.97 -2.51
C ARG A 131 -4.09 12.81 -3.04
N GLN A 132 -3.45 11.71 -3.43
CA GLN A 132 -4.13 10.45 -3.73
C GLN A 132 -3.94 9.49 -2.57
N SER A 133 -5.03 8.91 -2.03
CA SER A 133 -4.90 7.80 -1.10
C SER A 133 -4.23 6.62 -1.80
N TRP A 134 -3.38 5.87 -1.09
CA TRP A 134 -2.80 4.64 -1.61
C TRP A 134 -3.41 3.38 -0.97
N ASP A 135 -4.26 3.57 0.02
CA ASP A 135 -5.01 2.53 0.72
C ASP A 135 -6.17 3.15 1.53
N ALA A 136 -6.71 2.40 2.49
CA ALA A 136 -7.79 2.83 3.37
C ALA A 136 -7.30 3.35 4.75
N ILE A 137 -6.00 3.69 4.90
CA ILE A 137 -5.45 4.23 6.15
C ILE A 137 -5.92 5.68 6.34
N GLU A 138 -6.42 5.97 7.54
CA GLU A 138 -6.72 7.32 7.97
C GLU A 138 -5.44 8.03 8.41
N ALA A 139 -5.15 9.16 7.77
CA ALA A 139 -3.93 9.90 8.04
C ALA A 139 -4.06 10.90 9.21
N ASP A 140 -5.28 11.14 9.71
CA ASP A 140 -5.55 12.17 10.73
C ASP A 140 -4.76 11.97 12.02
N GLY A 141 -4.55 10.73 12.45
CA GLY A 141 -3.69 10.41 13.59
C GLY A 141 -2.19 10.46 13.28
N ILE A 142 -1.82 10.53 12.00
CA ILE A 142 -0.43 10.51 11.52
C ILE A 142 0.09 11.91 11.22
N HIS A 143 -0.75 12.77 10.64
CA HIS A 143 -0.38 14.13 10.23
C HIS A 143 0.19 15.00 11.35
N PRO A 144 -0.30 14.99 12.61
CA PRO A 144 0.30 15.80 13.66
C PRO A 144 1.77 15.48 13.93
N GLY A 145 2.19 14.21 13.76
CA GLY A 145 3.60 13.81 13.83
C GLY A 145 4.42 14.38 12.66
N ALA A 146 3.81 14.45 11.48
CA ALA A 146 4.43 15.04 10.30
C ALA A 146 4.62 16.55 10.45
N ASP A 147 3.59 17.27 10.88
CA ASP A 147 3.63 18.72 11.09
C ASP A 147 4.71 19.11 12.11
N ALA A 148 4.81 18.35 13.20
CA ALA A 148 5.83 18.58 14.23
C ALA A 148 7.25 18.40 13.69
N GLU A 149 7.48 17.37 12.87
CA GLU A 149 8.79 17.07 12.29
C GLU A 149 9.18 18.05 11.17
N LEU A 150 8.21 18.54 10.37
CA LEU A 150 8.42 19.48 9.26
C LEU A 150 8.35 20.94 9.66
N ARG A 151 8.28 21.25 10.97
CA ARG A 151 8.22 22.64 11.44
C ARG A 151 9.31 23.55 10.84
N PRO A 152 10.58 23.11 10.69
CA PRO A 152 11.62 23.95 10.07
C PRO A 152 11.29 24.33 8.61
N GLU A 153 10.79 23.36 7.82
CA GLU A 153 10.45 23.58 6.41
C GLU A 153 9.21 24.47 6.27
N LEU A 154 8.21 24.25 7.13
CA LEU A 154 6.95 25.01 7.12
C LEU A 154 7.11 26.45 7.61
N ALA A 155 8.04 26.71 8.54
CA ALA A 155 8.31 28.05 9.08
C ALA A 155 8.74 29.04 7.99
N GLY A 156 9.43 28.56 6.94
CA GLY A 156 9.80 29.38 5.78
C GLY A 156 8.61 29.96 5.01
N PHE A 157 7.42 29.36 5.17
CA PHE A 157 6.14 29.80 4.57
C PHE A 157 5.18 30.41 5.58
N GLY A 158 5.59 30.56 6.84
CA GLY A 158 4.71 31.05 7.93
C GLY A 158 3.61 30.05 8.31
N LEU A 159 3.81 28.76 8.06
CA LEU A 159 2.85 27.69 8.34
C LEU A 159 3.26 26.90 9.59
N GLU A 160 2.27 26.42 10.35
CA GLU A 160 2.45 25.53 11.50
C GLU A 160 2.17 24.05 11.15
N ARG A 161 1.46 23.81 10.04
CA ARG A 161 1.08 22.49 9.53
C ARG A 161 1.08 22.46 8.00
N LEU A 162 1.15 21.25 7.47
CA LEU A 162 1.05 21.01 6.04
C LEU A 162 -0.28 21.58 5.49
N PRO A 163 -0.26 22.21 4.29
CA PRO A 163 -1.49 22.66 3.67
C PRO A 163 -2.37 21.50 3.25
N GLU A 164 -3.69 21.72 3.27
CA GLU A 164 -4.62 20.80 2.65
C GLU A 164 -4.36 20.71 1.14
N PRO A 165 -4.58 19.56 0.50
CA PRO A 165 -4.46 19.43 -0.94
C PRO A 165 -5.57 20.22 -1.66
N ASP A 166 -5.28 20.72 -2.86
CA ASP A 166 -6.29 21.34 -3.74
C ASP A 166 -7.34 20.31 -4.21
N LEU A 167 -6.96 19.03 -4.25
CA LEU A 167 -7.84 17.91 -4.51
C LEU A 167 -7.39 16.68 -3.73
N PHE A 168 -8.33 16.01 -3.07
CA PHE A 168 -8.11 14.69 -2.51
C PHE A 168 -8.77 13.63 -3.40
N VAL A 169 -7.96 12.71 -3.95
CA VAL A 169 -8.41 11.55 -4.73
C VAL A 169 -8.39 10.32 -3.83
N ASP A 170 -9.54 9.67 -3.66
CA ASP A 170 -9.68 8.53 -2.75
C ASP A 170 -10.03 7.24 -3.51
N ILE A 171 -9.22 6.19 -3.27
CA ILE A 171 -9.42 4.85 -3.83
C ILE A 171 -10.13 3.89 -2.85
N CYS A 172 -10.45 4.35 -1.63
CA CYS A 172 -11.20 3.56 -0.67
C CYS A 172 -12.65 3.40 -1.16
N PRO A 173 -13.20 2.17 -1.17
CA PRO A 173 -14.62 1.99 -1.51
C PRO A 173 -15.50 2.77 -0.53
N PRO A 174 -16.56 3.44 -1.00
CA PRO A 174 -17.45 4.26 -0.16
C PRO A 174 -17.95 3.59 1.11
N SER A 175 -18.32 2.31 1.04
CA SER A 175 -18.80 1.53 2.21
C SER A 175 -17.73 1.29 3.29
N LEU A 176 -16.46 1.47 2.97
CA LEU A 176 -15.34 1.34 3.91
C LEU A 176 -14.76 2.68 4.35
N ARG A 177 -15.27 3.81 3.83
CA ARG A 177 -14.84 5.12 4.30
C ARG A 177 -15.39 5.40 5.71
N PRO A 178 -14.57 5.93 6.63
CA PRO A 178 -15.06 6.28 7.97
C PRO A 178 -16.12 7.38 7.91
N ALA A 179 -17.02 7.37 8.88
CA ALA A 179 -17.96 8.47 9.05
C ALA A 179 -17.19 9.78 9.30
N GLY A 180 -17.56 10.84 8.57
CA GLY A 180 -16.87 12.13 8.65
C GLY A 180 -15.54 12.21 7.89
N ALA A 181 -15.20 11.23 7.07
CA ALA A 181 -14.05 11.31 6.17
C ALA A 181 -14.12 12.57 5.28
N ALA A 182 -12.97 13.19 5.01
CA ALA A 182 -12.87 14.38 4.18
C ALA A 182 -13.53 14.17 2.81
N GLU A 183 -14.07 15.25 2.23
CA GLU A 183 -14.57 15.20 0.85
C GLU A 183 -13.46 14.78 -0.11
N ALA A 184 -13.78 13.92 -1.06
CA ALA A 184 -12.81 13.39 -2.00
C ALA A 184 -13.43 13.12 -3.37
N GLN A 185 -12.60 13.24 -4.40
CA GLN A 185 -12.88 12.70 -5.72
C GLN A 185 -12.69 11.18 -5.66
N PRO A 186 -13.75 10.36 -5.77
CA PRO A 186 -13.59 8.92 -5.77
C PRO A 186 -12.87 8.48 -7.04
N MET A 187 -11.99 7.48 -6.90
CA MET A 187 -11.33 6.83 -8.01
C MET A 187 -11.27 5.32 -7.78
N ARG A 188 -11.64 4.55 -8.79
CA ARG A 188 -11.55 3.09 -8.75
C ARG A 188 -10.13 2.63 -8.48
N TYR A 189 -9.97 1.79 -7.46
CA TYR A 189 -8.72 1.07 -7.26
C TYR A 189 -8.44 0.16 -8.46
N VAL A 190 -7.25 0.29 -9.03
CA VAL A 190 -6.74 -0.60 -10.08
C VAL A 190 -5.46 -1.23 -9.53
N PRO A 191 -5.44 -2.56 -9.31
CA PRO A 191 -4.25 -3.22 -8.82
C PRO A 191 -3.12 -3.15 -9.85
N ALA A 192 -1.89 -2.94 -9.38
CA ALA A 192 -0.68 -2.98 -10.19
C ALA A 192 0.41 -3.76 -9.47
N ASN A 193 1.30 -4.39 -10.22
CA ASN A 193 2.40 -5.19 -9.72
C ASN A 193 3.62 -5.06 -10.64
N ALA A 194 4.80 -5.46 -10.12
CA ALA A 194 5.94 -5.70 -10.97
C ALA A 194 5.61 -6.79 -11.99
N GLN A 195 5.82 -6.51 -13.26
CA GLN A 195 5.47 -7.44 -14.33
C GLN A 195 6.60 -8.45 -14.56
N ARG A 196 6.25 -9.73 -14.65
CA ARG A 196 7.14 -10.85 -14.99
C ARG A 196 6.41 -11.80 -15.94
N ARG A 197 7.15 -12.79 -16.46
CA ARG A 197 6.55 -13.87 -17.25
C ARG A 197 5.52 -14.62 -16.42
N LEU A 198 4.32 -14.73 -16.95
CA LEU A 198 3.22 -15.46 -16.33
C LEU A 198 3.32 -16.97 -16.63
N GLU A 199 2.83 -17.76 -15.70
CA GLU A 199 2.59 -19.19 -15.87
C GLU A 199 1.08 -19.44 -16.03
N PRO A 200 0.64 -20.44 -16.82
CA PRO A 200 -0.80 -20.68 -17.08
C PRO A 200 -1.66 -20.85 -15.83
N TRP A 201 -1.12 -21.46 -14.76
CA TRP A 201 -1.83 -21.65 -13.50
C TRP A 201 -2.23 -20.33 -12.80
N MET A 202 -1.53 -19.23 -13.09
CA MET A 202 -1.79 -17.91 -12.51
C MET A 202 -3.10 -17.31 -13.04
N LEU A 203 -3.55 -17.74 -14.21
CA LEU A 203 -4.73 -17.20 -14.90
C LEU A 203 -5.96 -18.12 -14.83
N ALA A 204 -5.77 -19.35 -14.39
CA ALA A 204 -6.84 -20.35 -14.37
C ALA A 204 -7.13 -20.80 -12.93
N ARG A 205 -8.44 -20.91 -12.61
CA ARG A 205 -8.86 -21.52 -11.36
C ARG A 205 -8.55 -23.03 -11.40
N GLY A 206 -7.97 -23.55 -10.31
CA GLY A 206 -7.73 -24.98 -10.16
C GLY A 206 -8.98 -25.75 -9.78
N GLU A 207 -8.87 -27.08 -9.66
CA GLU A 207 -9.96 -27.97 -9.20
C GLU A 207 -10.16 -27.86 -7.67
N ARG A 208 -9.08 -27.63 -6.93
CA ARG A 208 -9.11 -27.44 -5.47
C ARG A 208 -9.30 -25.98 -5.09
N ARG A 209 -9.83 -25.73 -3.91
CA ARG A 209 -9.85 -24.39 -3.33
C ARG A 209 -8.43 -23.85 -3.19
N ARG A 210 -8.26 -22.56 -3.40
CA ARG A 210 -6.95 -21.88 -3.35
C ARG A 210 -6.86 -20.93 -2.18
N VAL A 211 -5.81 -21.07 -1.40
CA VAL A 211 -5.45 -20.13 -0.34
C VAL A 211 -4.18 -19.41 -0.75
N LEU A 212 -4.28 -18.09 -0.92
CA LEU A 212 -3.15 -17.22 -1.24
C LEU A 212 -2.67 -16.52 0.02
N VAL A 213 -1.39 -16.69 0.35
CA VAL A 213 -0.76 -16.10 1.54
C VAL A 213 0.33 -15.13 1.12
N THR A 214 0.39 -13.96 1.77
CA THR A 214 1.48 -13.00 1.58
C THR A 214 1.78 -12.20 2.85
N SER A 215 3.05 -11.94 3.10
CA SER A 215 3.51 -11.05 4.17
C SER A 215 3.82 -9.63 3.66
N GLY A 216 3.58 -9.37 2.36
CA GLY A 216 3.89 -8.10 1.70
C GLY A 216 5.35 -7.97 1.28
N SER A 217 5.65 -6.86 0.58
CA SER A 217 6.96 -6.62 -0.04
C SER A 217 8.00 -5.97 0.90
N ARG A 218 7.58 -5.45 2.05
CA ARG A 218 8.46 -4.75 3.02
C ARG A 218 9.08 -5.63 4.09
N VAL A 219 8.88 -6.93 4.00
CA VAL A 219 9.46 -7.85 4.98
C VAL A 219 10.97 -7.87 4.78
N ALA A 220 11.69 -7.19 5.66
CA ALA A 220 13.14 -7.16 5.63
C ALA A 220 13.70 -8.57 5.89
N LYS A 221 14.82 -8.88 5.24
CA LYS A 221 15.50 -10.18 5.32
C LYS A 221 15.75 -10.62 6.79
N GLU A 222 15.97 -9.66 7.68
CA GLU A 222 16.24 -9.88 9.10
C GLU A 222 14.96 -10.07 9.96
N SER A 223 13.79 -9.73 9.41
CA SER A 223 12.49 -9.98 10.05
C SER A 223 11.81 -11.25 9.52
N TYR A 224 12.47 -11.94 8.59
CA TYR A 224 11.92 -13.12 7.94
C TYR A 224 11.59 -14.23 8.92
N ASP A 225 12.46 -14.54 9.85
CA ASP A 225 12.25 -15.67 10.75
C ASP A 225 10.93 -15.56 11.53
N LYS A 226 10.60 -14.37 12.06
CA LYS A 226 9.35 -14.16 12.82
C LYS A 226 8.09 -14.15 11.94
N ASN A 227 8.17 -13.57 10.74
CA ASN A 227 7.03 -13.55 9.81
C ASN A 227 6.85 -14.87 9.08
N PHE A 228 7.90 -15.68 8.96
CA PHE A 228 7.87 -17.01 8.34
C PHE A 228 7.45 -18.12 9.28
N ASP A 229 7.69 -18.02 10.57
CA ASP A 229 7.14 -18.97 11.54
C ASP A 229 5.61 -18.99 11.49
N PHE A 230 4.98 -17.81 11.30
CA PHE A 230 3.56 -17.70 11.01
C PHE A 230 3.18 -18.43 9.71
N LEU A 231 3.90 -18.18 8.61
CA LEU A 231 3.62 -18.84 7.32
C LEU A 231 3.90 -20.33 7.36
N ARG A 232 4.94 -20.78 8.07
CA ARG A 232 5.24 -22.22 8.27
C ARG A 232 4.17 -22.92 9.10
N GLY A 233 3.67 -22.24 10.15
CA GLY A 233 2.56 -22.75 10.96
C GLY A 233 1.32 -22.92 10.10
N LEU A 234 0.85 -21.84 9.49
CA LEU A 234 -0.32 -21.85 8.62
C LEU A 234 -0.18 -22.86 7.48
N ALA A 235 0.98 -22.94 6.84
CA ALA A 235 1.20 -23.85 5.74
C ALA A 235 1.15 -25.32 6.13
N LYS A 236 1.57 -25.68 7.36
CA LYS A 236 1.40 -27.05 7.89
C LYS A 236 -0.07 -27.38 8.09
N ASP A 237 -0.85 -26.44 8.63
CA ASP A 237 -2.28 -26.63 8.87
C ASP A 237 -3.03 -26.71 7.53
N VAL A 238 -2.76 -25.77 6.61
CA VAL A 238 -3.32 -25.73 5.25
C VAL A 238 -2.93 -26.97 4.42
N ALA A 239 -1.73 -27.53 4.60
CA ALA A 239 -1.32 -28.76 3.92
C ALA A 239 -2.16 -30.00 4.31
N SER A 240 -2.82 -29.97 5.48
CA SER A 240 -3.78 -31.00 5.91
C SER A 240 -5.17 -30.83 5.28
N TRP A 241 -5.46 -29.66 4.68
CA TRP A 241 -6.72 -29.37 4.01
C TRP A 241 -6.59 -29.71 2.52
N ASP A 242 -7.70 -30.06 1.87
CA ASP A 242 -7.72 -30.29 0.42
C ASP A 242 -7.74 -28.96 -0.34
N VAL A 243 -6.66 -28.17 -0.20
CA VAL A 243 -6.49 -26.86 -0.84
C VAL A 243 -5.17 -26.78 -1.59
N GLU A 244 -5.12 -25.90 -2.59
CA GLU A 244 -3.87 -25.47 -3.23
C GLU A 244 -3.34 -24.25 -2.49
N LEU A 245 -2.16 -24.37 -1.86
CA LEU A 245 -1.48 -23.27 -1.18
C LEU A 245 -0.59 -22.52 -2.15
N ILE A 246 -0.79 -21.18 -2.20
CA ILE A 246 0.05 -20.26 -2.96
C ILE A 246 0.66 -19.26 -1.96
N VAL A 247 1.99 -19.12 -1.96
CA VAL A 247 2.71 -18.19 -1.09
C VAL A 247 3.43 -17.15 -1.94
N ALA A 248 2.90 -15.93 -1.93
CA ALA A 248 3.55 -14.80 -2.57
C ALA A 248 4.69 -14.27 -1.69
N ALA A 249 5.90 -14.47 -2.14
CA ALA A 249 7.12 -14.09 -1.42
C ALA A 249 8.18 -13.51 -2.37
N PRO A 250 9.05 -12.59 -1.88
CA PRO A 250 10.21 -12.13 -2.62
C PRO A 250 11.18 -13.27 -2.94
N ASP A 251 11.93 -13.13 -4.05
CA ASP A 251 12.84 -14.17 -4.54
C ASP A 251 13.90 -14.59 -3.52
N GLU A 252 14.36 -13.64 -2.71
CA GLU A 252 15.40 -13.82 -1.69
C GLU A 252 15.02 -14.86 -0.62
N VAL A 253 13.72 -15.08 -0.43
CA VAL A 253 13.19 -16.01 0.59
C VAL A 253 12.41 -17.18 0.02
N ALA A 254 12.00 -17.06 -1.22
CA ALA A 254 11.22 -18.12 -1.88
C ALA A 254 11.92 -19.49 -1.83
N GLY A 255 13.26 -19.52 -1.91
CA GLY A 255 14.05 -20.74 -1.80
C GLY A 255 13.84 -21.46 -0.46
N VAL A 256 14.06 -20.76 0.64
CA VAL A 256 13.91 -21.30 1.99
C VAL A 256 12.47 -21.74 2.28
N LEU A 257 11.50 -20.97 1.78
CA LEU A 257 10.08 -21.33 1.95
C LEU A 257 9.70 -22.60 1.19
N ARG A 258 10.18 -22.79 -0.03
CA ARG A 258 9.91 -24.01 -0.82
C ARG A 258 10.38 -25.27 -0.11
N GLU A 259 11.53 -25.23 0.54
CA GLU A 259 12.06 -26.35 1.33
C GLU A 259 11.13 -26.71 2.51
N GLY A 260 10.55 -25.69 3.14
CA GLY A 260 9.65 -25.87 4.28
C GLY A 260 8.18 -26.16 3.94
N LEU A 261 7.78 -25.99 2.67
CA LEU A 261 6.39 -26.04 2.20
C LEU A 261 6.21 -26.96 0.99
N PRO A 262 6.45 -28.28 1.13
CA PRO A 262 6.31 -29.21 0.01
C PRO A 262 4.87 -29.20 -0.52
N GLY A 263 4.73 -29.03 -1.85
CA GLY A 263 3.43 -28.99 -2.52
C GLY A 263 2.80 -27.59 -2.66
N ALA A 264 3.34 -26.58 -1.98
CA ALA A 264 2.91 -25.18 -2.17
C ALA A 264 3.59 -24.54 -3.40
N ARG A 265 2.87 -23.59 -4.04
CA ARG A 265 3.47 -22.68 -5.03
C ARG A 265 4.07 -21.49 -4.32
N VAL A 266 5.39 -21.36 -4.33
CA VAL A 266 6.10 -20.32 -3.57
C VAL A 266 6.95 -19.45 -4.50
N GLY A 267 6.83 -18.15 -4.41
CA GLY A 267 7.65 -17.20 -5.14
C GLY A 267 6.91 -15.94 -5.52
N TRP A 268 7.37 -15.26 -6.56
CA TRP A 268 6.67 -14.10 -7.09
C TRP A 268 5.29 -14.49 -7.63
N VAL A 269 4.27 -13.77 -7.20
CA VAL A 269 2.88 -13.96 -7.59
C VAL A 269 2.26 -12.60 -7.92
N PRO A 270 1.74 -12.40 -9.15
CA PRO A 270 1.00 -11.18 -9.49
C PRO A 270 -0.38 -11.23 -8.82
N LEU A 271 -0.53 -10.52 -7.69
CA LEU A 271 -1.74 -10.59 -6.87
C LEU A 271 -3.00 -10.17 -7.62
N ASP A 272 -2.89 -9.21 -8.55
CA ASP A 272 -4.00 -8.74 -9.40
C ASP A 272 -4.60 -9.84 -10.27
N LEU A 273 -3.77 -10.77 -10.74
CA LEU A 273 -4.18 -11.86 -11.62
C LEU A 273 -4.50 -13.14 -10.86
N VAL A 274 -3.80 -13.42 -9.77
CA VAL A 274 -3.95 -14.67 -9.04
C VAL A 274 -5.06 -14.58 -7.98
N ALA A 275 -5.22 -13.45 -7.29
CA ALA A 275 -6.27 -13.31 -6.28
C ALA A 275 -7.68 -13.65 -6.82
N PRO A 276 -8.11 -13.23 -8.04
CA PRO A 276 -9.42 -13.61 -8.57
C PRO A 276 -9.62 -15.14 -8.77
N THR A 277 -8.54 -15.92 -8.75
CA THR A 277 -8.60 -17.38 -8.86
C THR A 277 -8.61 -18.09 -7.50
N CYS A 278 -8.53 -17.31 -6.41
CA CYS A 278 -8.43 -17.83 -5.03
C CYS A 278 -9.78 -17.80 -4.31
N ASP A 279 -9.89 -18.60 -3.26
CA ASP A 279 -11.05 -18.66 -2.37
C ASP A 279 -10.80 -17.94 -1.04
N LEU A 280 -9.53 -17.70 -0.70
CA LEU A 280 -9.12 -16.98 0.50
C LEU A 280 -7.78 -16.27 0.28
N LEU A 281 -7.67 -15.05 0.78
CA LEU A 281 -6.41 -14.30 0.86
C LEU A 281 -6.02 -14.07 2.34
N VAL A 282 -4.82 -14.48 2.72
CA VAL A 282 -4.28 -14.33 4.10
C VAL A 282 -3.09 -13.39 4.07
N HIS A 283 -3.14 -12.29 4.83
CA HIS A 283 -2.04 -11.34 4.84
C HIS A 283 -2.01 -10.40 6.06
N HIS A 284 -0.92 -9.62 6.15
CA HIS A 284 -0.61 -8.69 7.23
C HIS A 284 -1.45 -7.38 7.23
N ALA A 285 -2.60 -7.37 6.59
CA ALA A 285 -3.48 -6.19 6.44
C ALA A 285 -2.83 -4.98 5.73
N GLY A 286 -1.79 -5.19 4.91
CA GLY A 286 -1.23 -4.10 4.09
C GLY A 286 -2.28 -3.56 3.12
N GLY A 287 -2.44 -2.22 3.08
CA GLY A 287 -3.58 -1.59 2.41
C GLY A 287 -3.74 -1.96 0.93
N VAL A 288 -2.63 -1.97 0.15
CA VAL A 288 -2.67 -2.38 -1.27
C VAL A 288 -3.08 -3.86 -1.42
N SER A 289 -2.60 -4.76 -0.54
CA SER A 289 -3.02 -6.17 -0.56
C SER A 289 -4.50 -6.32 -0.21
N THR A 290 -4.97 -5.58 0.79
CA THR A 290 -6.38 -5.53 1.19
C THR A 290 -7.26 -5.08 0.01
N LEU A 291 -6.94 -3.95 -0.61
CA LEU A 291 -7.69 -3.45 -1.76
C LEU A 291 -7.62 -4.40 -2.97
N THR A 292 -6.51 -5.10 -3.17
CA THR A 292 -6.40 -6.13 -4.23
C THR A 292 -7.34 -7.30 -3.96
N GLY A 293 -7.42 -7.79 -2.72
CA GLY A 293 -8.37 -8.83 -2.32
C GLY A 293 -9.83 -8.40 -2.48
N LEU A 294 -10.17 -7.17 -2.06
CA LEU A 294 -11.52 -6.59 -2.23
C LEU A 294 -11.87 -6.42 -3.71
N ASN A 295 -10.94 -5.91 -4.52
CA ASN A 295 -11.14 -5.78 -5.96
C ASN A 295 -11.36 -7.14 -6.64
N ALA A 296 -10.68 -8.18 -6.16
CA ALA A 296 -10.85 -9.55 -6.64
C ALA A 296 -12.15 -10.22 -6.13
N GLY A 297 -12.85 -9.64 -5.16
CA GLY A 297 -14.03 -10.22 -4.54
C GLY A 297 -13.74 -11.46 -3.68
N VAL A 298 -12.56 -11.52 -3.07
CA VAL A 298 -12.08 -12.66 -2.29
C VAL A 298 -12.12 -12.33 -0.80
N PRO A 299 -12.68 -13.20 0.05
CA PRO A 299 -12.67 -13.02 1.49
C PRO A 299 -11.24 -13.06 2.03
N GLN A 300 -11.00 -12.34 3.14
CA GLN A 300 -9.64 -12.12 3.63
C GLN A 300 -9.49 -12.47 5.10
N LEU A 301 -8.37 -13.10 5.46
CA LEU A 301 -7.88 -13.12 6.82
C LEU A 301 -6.81 -12.04 6.99
N LEU A 302 -7.09 -11.07 7.84
CA LEU A 302 -6.26 -9.90 8.09
C LEU A 302 -5.55 -10.03 9.44
N VAL A 303 -4.22 -10.03 9.43
CA VAL A 303 -3.37 -10.12 10.63
C VAL A 303 -2.49 -8.88 10.70
N PRO A 304 -3.02 -7.72 11.17
CA PRO A 304 -2.31 -6.45 11.11
C PRO A 304 -1.00 -6.48 11.91
N LYS A 305 0.06 -5.95 11.31
CA LYS A 305 1.39 -5.83 11.91
C LYS A 305 1.74 -4.35 12.13
N GLY A 306 0.96 -3.70 13.00
CA GLY A 306 1.13 -2.30 13.38
C GLY A 306 -0.19 -1.57 13.55
N ALA A 307 -0.26 -0.67 14.52
CA ALA A 307 -1.48 0.00 14.95
C ALA A 307 -2.22 0.76 13.83
N VAL A 308 -1.49 1.35 12.89
CA VAL A 308 -2.09 2.09 11.77
C VAL A 308 -2.88 1.21 10.80
N LEU A 309 -2.66 -0.11 10.81
CA LEU A 309 -3.35 -1.08 9.97
C LEU A 309 -4.61 -1.68 10.63
N GLU A 310 -4.75 -1.54 11.95
CA GLU A 310 -5.81 -2.21 12.71
C GLU A 310 -7.19 -1.67 12.35
N LYS A 311 -7.38 -0.35 12.40
CA LYS A 311 -8.68 0.27 12.08
C LYS A 311 -9.17 -0.05 10.66
N PRO A 312 -8.35 0.10 9.59
CA PRO A 312 -8.77 -0.32 8.25
C PRO A 312 -9.12 -1.80 8.17
N ALA A 313 -8.36 -2.68 8.83
CA ALA A 313 -8.63 -4.11 8.85
C ALA A 313 -9.96 -4.44 9.56
N LEU A 314 -10.22 -3.82 10.70
CA LEU A 314 -11.48 -3.99 11.43
C LEU A 314 -12.68 -3.52 10.61
N ARG A 315 -12.59 -2.42 9.85
CA ARG A 315 -13.69 -1.99 8.96
C ARG A 315 -14.04 -3.02 7.89
N VAL A 316 -13.05 -3.73 7.34
CA VAL A 316 -13.33 -4.81 6.38
C VAL A 316 -14.00 -5.99 7.07
N ALA A 317 -13.60 -6.31 8.30
CA ALA A 317 -14.23 -7.35 9.11
C ALA A 317 -15.66 -6.98 9.52
N ASP A 318 -15.88 -5.73 9.97
CA ASP A 318 -17.22 -5.20 10.34
C ASP A 318 -18.18 -5.20 9.13
N TYR A 319 -17.65 -4.98 7.93
CA TYR A 319 -18.44 -5.13 6.69
C TYR A 319 -18.83 -6.58 6.41
N GLY A 320 -18.12 -7.54 6.97
CA GLY A 320 -18.31 -8.97 6.79
C GLY A 320 -17.54 -9.59 5.62
N ALA A 321 -16.55 -8.90 5.06
CA ALA A 321 -15.71 -9.41 3.96
C ALA A 321 -14.37 -10.01 4.45
N ALA A 322 -14.13 -10.01 5.76
CA ALA A 322 -12.88 -10.52 6.36
C ALA A 322 -13.08 -10.96 7.80
N ILE A 323 -12.11 -11.73 8.30
CA ILE A 323 -11.84 -11.89 9.73
C ILE A 323 -10.53 -11.13 10.01
N THR A 324 -10.50 -10.38 11.12
CA THR A 324 -9.29 -9.66 11.57
C THR A 324 -8.83 -10.24 12.91
N LEU A 325 -7.60 -10.73 12.95
CA LEU A 325 -6.94 -11.18 14.18
C LEU A 325 -5.92 -10.11 14.60
N LEU A 326 -6.23 -9.39 15.68
CA LEU A 326 -5.35 -8.37 16.24
C LEU A 326 -4.13 -9.00 16.92
N PRO A 327 -3.04 -8.25 17.14
CA PRO A 327 -1.87 -8.72 17.87
C PRO A 327 -2.24 -9.35 19.22
N GLY A 328 -1.74 -10.56 19.47
CA GLY A 328 -2.07 -11.35 20.66
C GLY A 328 -3.26 -12.30 20.52
N ALA A 329 -4.14 -12.08 19.51
CA ALA A 329 -5.17 -13.03 19.11
C ALA A 329 -4.77 -13.89 17.91
N ASP A 330 -3.58 -13.66 17.35
CA ASP A 330 -3.05 -14.26 16.12
C ASP A 330 -2.23 -15.54 16.37
N SER A 331 -2.70 -16.40 17.27
CA SER A 331 -2.09 -17.73 17.46
C SER A 331 -2.29 -18.61 16.23
N ALA A 332 -1.41 -19.61 16.05
CA ALA A 332 -1.51 -20.54 14.91
C ALA A 332 -2.90 -21.23 14.85
N GLY A 333 -3.44 -21.65 16.00
CA GLY A 333 -4.78 -22.22 16.07
C GLY A 333 -5.88 -21.26 15.65
N ALA A 334 -5.86 -20.00 16.17
CA ALA A 334 -6.84 -18.99 15.81
C ALA A 334 -6.81 -18.66 14.31
N ILE A 335 -5.63 -18.66 13.71
CA ILE A 335 -5.44 -18.45 12.27
C ILE A 335 -6.04 -19.62 11.47
N ALA A 336 -5.78 -20.86 11.89
CA ALA A 336 -6.33 -22.05 11.24
C ALA A 336 -7.86 -22.06 11.32
N ASP A 337 -8.43 -21.79 12.50
CA ASP A 337 -9.87 -21.72 12.73
C ASP A 337 -10.52 -20.63 11.85
N ALA A 338 -9.94 -19.42 11.82
CA ALA A 338 -10.43 -18.31 10.99
C ALA A 338 -10.35 -18.61 9.49
N CYS A 339 -9.30 -19.30 9.03
CA CYS A 339 -9.21 -19.73 7.63
C CYS A 339 -10.30 -20.76 7.29
N GLN A 340 -10.58 -21.71 8.18
CA GLN A 340 -11.64 -22.72 7.98
C GLN A 340 -13.02 -22.05 7.94
N GLU A 341 -13.29 -21.11 8.84
CA GLU A 341 -14.53 -20.33 8.85
C GLU A 341 -14.71 -19.57 7.53
N LEU A 342 -13.71 -18.81 7.10
CA LEU A 342 -13.73 -18.04 5.84
C LEU A 342 -13.92 -18.94 4.59
N LEU A 343 -13.43 -20.17 4.63
CA LEU A 343 -13.59 -21.12 3.53
C LEU A 343 -14.94 -21.85 3.57
N SER A 344 -15.58 -22.00 4.74
CA SER A 344 -16.84 -22.74 4.91
C SER A 344 -18.09 -21.87 4.81
N GLU A 345 -17.99 -20.58 5.20
CA GLU A 345 -19.11 -19.65 5.25
C GLU A 345 -19.16 -18.76 4.00
N ASP A 346 -20.12 -19.03 3.12
CA ASP A 346 -20.28 -18.30 1.85
C ASP A 346 -20.53 -16.79 2.03
N GLY A 347 -21.05 -16.37 3.18
CA GLY A 347 -21.37 -14.99 3.50
C GLY A 347 -20.19 -14.01 3.33
N TYR A 348 -18.99 -14.41 3.72
CA TYR A 348 -17.78 -13.57 3.56
C TYR A 348 -17.45 -13.33 2.08
N GLY A 349 -17.60 -14.39 1.25
CA GLY A 349 -17.41 -14.28 -0.20
C GLY A 349 -18.45 -13.38 -0.85
N ASP A 350 -19.74 -13.45 -0.42
CA ASP A 350 -20.80 -12.58 -0.94
C ASP A 350 -20.49 -11.11 -0.64
N ARG A 351 -20.08 -10.79 0.59
CA ARG A 351 -19.69 -9.45 1.00
C ARG A 351 -18.45 -8.94 0.27
N ALA A 352 -17.43 -9.79 0.08
CA ALA A 352 -16.26 -9.43 -0.71
C ALA A 352 -16.63 -9.10 -2.17
N ARG A 353 -17.56 -9.87 -2.78
CA ARG A 353 -18.07 -9.60 -4.13
C ARG A 353 -18.92 -8.32 -4.21
N GLU A 354 -19.62 -7.93 -3.14
CA GLU A 354 -20.32 -6.64 -3.07
C GLU A 354 -19.33 -5.49 -3.14
N LEU A 355 -18.24 -5.52 -2.33
CA LEU A 355 -17.18 -4.51 -2.38
C LEU A 355 -16.46 -4.47 -3.74
N SER A 356 -16.23 -5.62 -4.37
CA SER A 356 -15.66 -5.68 -5.73
C SER A 356 -16.53 -4.96 -6.75
N ARG A 357 -17.86 -5.15 -6.70
CA ARG A 357 -18.81 -4.44 -7.56
C ARG A 357 -18.83 -2.93 -7.27
N GLU A 358 -18.75 -2.54 -6.01
CA GLU A 358 -18.68 -1.15 -5.60
C GLU A 358 -17.39 -0.48 -6.15
N ILE A 359 -16.22 -1.12 -5.98
CA ILE A 359 -14.96 -0.67 -6.57
C ILE A 359 -15.07 -0.54 -8.08
N ALA A 360 -15.65 -1.53 -8.77
CA ALA A 360 -15.81 -1.51 -10.21
C ALA A 360 -16.71 -0.36 -10.70
N ALA A 361 -17.67 0.09 -9.89
CA ALA A 361 -18.55 1.20 -10.19
C ALA A 361 -17.93 2.59 -9.98
N MET A 362 -16.80 2.68 -9.25
CA MET A 362 -16.10 3.95 -9.04
C MET A 362 -15.50 4.49 -10.35
N PRO A 363 -15.33 5.83 -10.48
CA PRO A 363 -14.74 6.45 -11.67
C PRO A 363 -13.35 5.86 -12.00
N ALA A 364 -13.12 5.51 -13.25
CA ALA A 364 -11.83 5.00 -13.69
C ALA A 364 -10.72 6.07 -13.56
N PRO A 365 -9.43 5.70 -13.39
CA PRO A 365 -8.33 6.67 -13.36
C PRO A 365 -8.33 7.63 -14.56
N ALA A 366 -8.69 7.16 -15.75
CA ALA A 366 -8.81 8.00 -16.95
C ALA A 366 -9.84 9.14 -16.81
N SER A 367 -10.94 8.89 -16.08
CA SER A 367 -11.95 9.93 -15.82
C SER A 367 -11.44 11.00 -14.86
N VAL A 368 -10.59 10.62 -13.89
CA VAL A 368 -10.00 11.54 -12.90
C VAL A 368 -8.95 12.46 -13.55
N VAL A 369 -8.27 11.99 -14.61
CA VAL A 369 -7.27 12.81 -15.33
C VAL A 369 -7.87 14.14 -15.84
N ALA A 370 -9.14 14.14 -16.27
CA ALA A 370 -9.81 15.37 -16.72
C ALA A 370 -9.93 16.40 -15.56
N THR A 371 -10.18 15.95 -14.33
CA THR A 371 -10.21 16.80 -13.14
C THR A 371 -8.81 17.33 -12.81
N LEU A 372 -7.77 16.48 -12.93
CA LEU A 372 -6.38 16.91 -12.73
C LEU A 372 -5.96 17.97 -13.73
N ALA A 373 -6.35 17.85 -15.00
CA ALA A 373 -6.03 18.79 -16.06
C ALA A 373 -6.71 20.17 -15.89
N GLN A 374 -7.79 20.25 -15.12
CA GLN A 374 -8.46 21.52 -14.79
C GLN A 374 -7.74 22.29 -13.67
N LEU A 375 -6.91 21.63 -12.88
CA LEU A 375 -6.12 22.24 -11.82
C LEU A 375 -4.77 22.75 -12.35
N ALA A 376 -4.22 22.12 -13.40
CA ALA A 376 -2.95 22.43 -14.01
C ALA A 376 -3.10 23.59 -15.02
#